data_adb3f6a0b628b4a7e1a304d863ee0020
#
_entry.id   adb3f6a0b628b4a7e1a304d863ee0020
#
_cell.length_a   1.000
_cell.length_b   1.000
_cell.length_c   1.000
_cell.angle_alpha   90.00
_cell.angle_beta   90.00
_cell.angle_gamma   90.00
#
_symmetry.space_group_name_H-M   'P 1'
#
loop_
_entity.id
_entity.type
_entity.pdbx_description
1 polymer ?
#
loop_
_entity_poly.entity_id
_entity_poly.type
_entity_poly.pdbx_seq_one_letter_code
_entity_poly.pdbx_strand_id
1 'polypeptide(L)'
;MSNIKNGQSAAKQVLVKPIKGWEDKYLAYSDGRIYSLLRNKFLKPRMSMDGYERVCLFNDGKRYEYRVHRLIAETFIDNPDDLPQINHKDFNRSNNCIDNLEWCTNYENIHYSINNGRIHQFRNRKSDGTFKICKAYTFTNVYNGKHFTIIGIRQVAKQFKCSVKNVYAILAKYQNTGAYVVNGFFKGLRVDSEYLKVQRLADCGVASSEAKCETSSNG
;
A
#
# COMPACT_ATOMS: atom_id res chain seq x y z
N MET A 1 -51.38 -22.09 2.39
CA MET A 1 -51.06 -21.18 1.28
C MET A 1 -49.64 -20.72 1.45
N SER A 2 -48.72 -21.35 0.75
CA SER A 2 -47.29 -21.14 0.83
C SER A 2 -46.85 -20.12 -0.20
N ASN A 3 -46.47 -18.91 0.26
CA ASN A 3 -45.88 -17.88 -0.59
C ASN A 3 -44.42 -18.25 -0.95
N ILE A 4 -44.23 -18.75 -2.13
CA ILE A 4 -42.93 -18.92 -2.77
C ILE A 4 -42.49 -17.51 -3.22
N LYS A 5 -41.58 -16.91 -2.50
CA LYS A 5 -40.87 -15.70 -2.98
C LYS A 5 -39.87 -16.10 -4.04
N ASN A 6 -40.24 -15.91 -5.30
CA ASN A 6 -39.31 -15.99 -6.43
C ASN A 6 -38.32 -14.84 -6.35
N GLY A 7 -37.14 -15.11 -5.81
CA GLY A 7 -35.96 -14.25 -5.91
C GLY A 7 -35.32 -14.37 -7.30
N GLN A 8 -35.89 -13.74 -8.31
CA GLN A 8 -35.20 -13.55 -9.59
C GLN A 8 -34.09 -12.55 -9.38
N SER A 9 -32.85 -13.06 -9.25
CA SER A 9 -31.64 -12.27 -9.41
C SER A 9 -31.66 -11.68 -10.82
N ALA A 10 -31.82 -10.37 -10.92
CA ALA A 10 -31.72 -9.66 -12.20
C ALA A 10 -30.34 -9.96 -12.80
N ALA A 11 -30.31 -10.65 -13.93
CA ALA A 11 -29.08 -10.94 -14.63
C ALA A 11 -28.40 -9.61 -14.99
N LYS A 12 -27.24 -9.33 -14.41
CA LYS A 12 -26.50 -8.09 -14.63
C LYS A 12 -26.12 -8.01 -16.12
N GLN A 13 -26.57 -6.96 -16.80
CA GLN A 13 -26.24 -6.73 -18.20
C GLN A 13 -24.74 -6.52 -18.36
N VAL A 14 -24.11 -7.34 -19.20
CA VAL A 14 -22.67 -7.21 -19.51
C VAL A 14 -22.52 -6.11 -20.57
N LEU A 15 -21.77 -5.08 -20.24
CA LEU A 15 -21.39 -4.01 -21.17
C LEU A 15 -20.24 -4.45 -22.04
N VAL A 16 -20.21 -3.99 -23.30
CA VAL A 16 -19.16 -4.29 -24.28
C VAL A 16 -18.67 -2.99 -24.88
N LYS A 17 -17.35 -2.78 -24.87
CA LYS A 17 -16.70 -1.62 -25.49
C LYS A 17 -15.45 -2.04 -26.25
N PRO A 18 -15.09 -1.35 -27.35
CA PRO A 18 -13.80 -1.53 -27.99
C PRO A 18 -12.67 -1.11 -27.04
N ILE A 19 -11.56 -1.83 -27.12
CA ILE A 19 -10.35 -1.49 -26.33
C ILE A 19 -9.64 -0.31 -27.01
N LYS A 20 -9.37 0.75 -26.25
CA LYS A 20 -8.68 1.95 -26.74
C LYS A 20 -7.32 1.61 -27.39
N GLY A 21 -7.11 2.05 -28.62
CA GLY A 21 -5.94 1.74 -29.44
C GLY A 21 -5.99 0.35 -30.11
N TRP A 22 -7.11 -0.39 -29.95
CA TRP A 22 -7.35 -1.72 -30.51
C TRP A 22 -8.79 -1.89 -31.00
N GLU A 23 -9.46 -0.81 -31.36
CA GLU A 23 -10.91 -0.69 -31.60
C GLU A 23 -11.41 -1.70 -32.63
N ASP A 24 -10.66 -1.90 -33.72
CA ASP A 24 -11.04 -2.79 -34.81
C ASP A 24 -10.63 -4.25 -34.62
N LYS A 25 -9.98 -4.58 -33.49
CA LYS A 25 -9.34 -5.88 -33.26
C LYS A 25 -9.83 -6.58 -32.01
N TYR A 26 -10.15 -5.82 -30.94
CA TYR A 26 -10.50 -6.40 -29.65
C TYR A 26 -11.58 -5.64 -28.92
N LEU A 27 -12.47 -6.38 -28.27
CA LEU A 27 -13.54 -5.87 -27.41
C LEU A 27 -13.26 -6.29 -25.96
N ALA A 28 -13.51 -5.37 -25.02
CA ALA A 28 -13.55 -5.65 -23.60
C ALA A 28 -15.02 -5.82 -23.15
N TYR A 29 -15.21 -6.76 -22.25
CA TYR A 29 -16.49 -7.04 -21.61
C TYR A 29 -16.42 -6.62 -20.13
N SER A 30 -17.47 -6.03 -19.59
CA SER A 30 -17.51 -5.54 -18.22
C SER A 30 -17.37 -6.64 -17.15
N ASP A 31 -17.50 -7.89 -17.54
CA ASP A 31 -17.27 -9.08 -16.72
C ASP A 31 -15.79 -9.55 -16.70
N GLY A 32 -14.88 -8.81 -17.33
CA GLY A 32 -13.44 -9.09 -17.34
C GLY A 32 -12.95 -9.91 -18.53
N ARG A 33 -13.82 -10.31 -19.46
CA ARG A 33 -13.42 -11.07 -20.65
C ARG A 33 -12.95 -10.14 -21.77
N ILE A 34 -12.01 -10.62 -22.59
CA ILE A 34 -11.52 -9.95 -23.79
C ILE A 34 -11.85 -10.81 -25.01
N TYR A 35 -12.47 -10.19 -26.02
CA TYR A 35 -12.86 -10.84 -27.27
C TYR A 35 -12.00 -10.38 -28.44
N SER A 36 -11.55 -11.29 -29.26
CA SER A 36 -10.82 -10.99 -30.50
C SER A 36 -11.77 -11.03 -31.68
N LEU A 37 -11.97 -9.90 -32.33
CA LEU A 37 -12.78 -9.79 -33.56
C LEU A 37 -12.14 -10.60 -34.69
N LEU A 38 -10.84 -10.53 -34.85
CA LEU A 38 -10.13 -11.28 -35.92
C LEU A 38 -10.25 -12.80 -35.76
N ARG A 39 -10.21 -13.32 -34.52
CA ARG A 39 -10.27 -14.76 -34.23
C ARG A 39 -11.70 -15.24 -33.93
N ASN A 40 -12.65 -14.33 -33.87
CA ASN A 40 -14.04 -14.57 -33.50
C ASN A 40 -14.21 -15.42 -32.23
N LYS A 41 -13.42 -15.11 -31.16
CA LYS A 41 -13.43 -15.85 -29.91
C LYS A 41 -12.89 -15.04 -28.73
N PHE A 42 -13.30 -15.43 -27.53
CA PHE A 42 -12.69 -14.93 -26.31
C PHE A 42 -11.23 -15.37 -26.18
N LEU A 43 -10.39 -14.45 -25.73
CA LEU A 43 -9.01 -14.77 -25.40
C LEU A 43 -8.98 -15.55 -24.07
N LYS A 44 -8.14 -16.56 -23.99
CA LYS A 44 -7.87 -17.28 -22.75
C LYS A 44 -6.75 -16.54 -21.99
N PRO A 45 -7.02 -15.94 -20.81
CA PRO A 45 -5.99 -15.31 -20.01
C PRO A 45 -4.97 -16.33 -19.51
N ARG A 46 -3.74 -15.88 -19.31
CA ARG A 46 -2.68 -16.66 -18.67
C ARG A 46 -2.36 -16.01 -17.31
N MET A 47 -2.31 -16.83 -16.28
CA MET A 47 -1.86 -16.38 -14.97
C MET A 47 -0.35 -16.12 -15.00
N SER A 48 0.07 -14.95 -14.56
CA SER A 48 1.50 -14.61 -14.40
C SER A 48 1.97 -14.91 -12.97
N MET A 49 3.29 -14.96 -12.78
CA MET A 49 3.89 -15.26 -11.47
C MET A 49 3.51 -14.26 -10.38
N ASP A 50 3.17 -13.02 -10.76
CA ASP A 50 2.68 -11.98 -9.86
C ASP A 50 1.19 -12.15 -9.49
N GLY A 51 0.53 -13.22 -9.97
CA GLY A 51 -0.84 -13.58 -9.67
C GLY A 51 -1.90 -12.77 -10.45
N TYR A 52 -1.50 -12.05 -11.50
CA TYR A 52 -2.43 -11.34 -12.38
C TYR A 52 -2.69 -12.10 -13.68
N GLU A 53 -3.91 -12.00 -14.17
CA GLU A 53 -4.25 -12.48 -15.49
C GLU A 53 -3.71 -11.57 -16.58
N ARG A 54 -3.10 -12.15 -17.61
CA ARG A 54 -2.57 -11.47 -18.79
C ARG A 54 -3.12 -12.07 -20.07
N VAL A 55 -3.30 -11.19 -21.07
CA VAL A 55 -3.64 -11.55 -22.44
C VAL A 55 -2.62 -10.99 -23.42
N CYS A 56 -2.48 -11.67 -24.55
CA CYS A 56 -1.64 -11.21 -25.66
C CYS A 56 -2.54 -10.64 -26.76
N LEU A 57 -2.33 -9.39 -27.08
CA LEU A 57 -2.90 -8.73 -28.24
C LEU A 57 -1.87 -8.66 -29.36
N PHE A 58 -2.32 -8.70 -30.60
CA PHE A 58 -1.44 -8.70 -31.77
C PHE A 58 -1.78 -7.56 -32.71
N ASN A 59 -0.78 -6.85 -33.16
CA ASN A 59 -0.86 -5.84 -34.21
C ASN A 59 0.33 -5.96 -35.14
N ASP A 60 0.08 -6.04 -36.44
CA ASP A 60 1.10 -6.09 -37.52
C ASP A 60 2.22 -7.12 -37.25
N GLY A 61 1.79 -8.33 -36.84
CA GLY A 61 2.70 -9.42 -36.51
C GLY A 61 3.42 -9.29 -35.16
N LYS A 62 3.29 -8.16 -34.47
CA LYS A 62 3.90 -7.93 -33.16
C LYS A 62 2.96 -8.35 -32.04
N ARG A 63 3.54 -8.92 -30.99
CA ARG A 63 2.85 -9.37 -29.79
C ARG A 63 3.01 -8.34 -28.68
N TYR A 64 1.88 -7.98 -28.04
CA TYR A 64 1.83 -7.10 -26.89
C TYR A 64 1.14 -7.80 -25.75
N GLU A 65 1.73 -7.81 -24.55
CA GLU A 65 1.17 -8.45 -23.38
C GLU A 65 0.60 -7.42 -22.42
N TYR A 66 -0.67 -7.60 -22.06
CA TYR A 66 -1.40 -6.70 -21.17
C TYR A 66 -1.98 -7.45 -19.97
N ARG A 67 -2.05 -6.78 -18.83
CA ARG A 67 -2.83 -7.23 -17.68
C ARG A 67 -4.31 -7.01 -17.97
N VAL A 68 -5.14 -8.02 -17.74
CA VAL A 68 -6.59 -7.97 -18.06
C VAL A 68 -7.26 -6.84 -17.29
N HIS A 69 -7.07 -6.76 -15.96
CA HIS A 69 -7.68 -5.70 -15.14
C HIS A 69 -7.37 -4.29 -15.64
N ARG A 70 -6.17 -4.07 -16.21
CA ARG A 70 -5.78 -2.76 -16.72
C ARG A 70 -6.55 -2.43 -17.99
N LEU A 71 -6.67 -3.37 -18.93
CA LEU A 71 -7.47 -3.18 -20.14
C LEU A 71 -8.94 -2.90 -19.80
N ILE A 72 -9.50 -3.62 -18.81
CA ILE A 72 -10.89 -3.42 -18.37
C ILE A 72 -11.05 -2.05 -17.71
N ALA A 73 -10.18 -1.68 -16.77
CA ALA A 73 -10.27 -0.39 -16.09
C ALA A 73 -10.12 0.78 -17.07
N GLU A 74 -9.11 0.75 -17.95
CA GLU A 74 -8.87 1.78 -18.97
C GLU A 74 -10.03 1.92 -19.99
N THR A 75 -10.79 0.84 -20.21
CA THR A 75 -11.92 0.84 -21.14
C THR A 75 -13.22 1.32 -20.51
N PHE A 76 -13.45 1.04 -19.23
CA PHE A 76 -14.76 1.22 -18.61
C PHE A 76 -14.80 2.21 -17.47
N ILE A 77 -13.70 2.48 -16.79
CA ILE A 77 -13.64 3.29 -15.57
C ILE A 77 -12.87 4.57 -15.85
N ASP A 78 -13.55 5.71 -15.75
CA ASP A 78 -12.91 7.01 -15.91
C ASP A 78 -11.82 7.23 -14.87
N ASN A 79 -10.72 7.87 -15.27
CA ASN A 79 -9.58 8.18 -14.42
C ASN A 79 -9.17 9.65 -14.57
N PRO A 80 -10.01 10.60 -14.12
CA PRO A 80 -9.77 12.03 -14.31
C PRO A 80 -8.53 12.53 -13.55
N ASP A 81 -8.16 11.86 -12.44
CA ASP A 81 -7.03 12.22 -11.58
C ASP A 81 -5.72 11.51 -12.00
N ASP A 82 -5.72 10.79 -13.12
CA ASP A 82 -4.57 10.01 -13.63
C ASP A 82 -3.93 9.10 -12.57
N LEU A 83 -4.76 8.40 -11.80
CA LEU A 83 -4.33 7.52 -10.73
C LEU A 83 -3.58 6.30 -11.29
N PRO A 84 -2.39 5.95 -10.74
CA PRO A 84 -1.49 4.98 -11.37
C PRO A 84 -1.82 3.51 -11.10
N GLN A 85 -2.59 3.22 -10.07
CA GLN A 85 -2.87 1.86 -9.58
C GLN A 85 -4.33 1.46 -9.81
N ILE A 86 -4.55 0.15 -9.89
CA ILE A 86 -5.89 -0.44 -9.88
C ILE A 86 -5.96 -1.42 -8.72
N ASN A 87 -6.94 -1.23 -7.84
CA ASN A 87 -7.24 -2.12 -6.73
C ASN A 87 -8.32 -3.14 -7.14
N HIS A 88 -8.20 -4.38 -6.65
CA HIS A 88 -9.26 -5.38 -6.66
C HIS A 88 -9.95 -5.36 -5.30
N LYS A 89 -11.20 -4.90 -5.25
CA LYS A 89 -11.95 -4.71 -3.99
C LYS A 89 -12.11 -6.01 -3.19
N ASP A 90 -12.23 -7.15 -3.85
CA ASP A 90 -12.31 -8.48 -3.22
C ASP A 90 -10.95 -9.14 -3.00
N PHE A 91 -9.85 -8.46 -3.37
CA PHE A 91 -8.47 -8.96 -3.37
C PHE A 91 -8.21 -10.17 -4.29
N ASN A 92 -9.16 -10.57 -5.09
CA ASN A 92 -8.98 -11.63 -6.08
C ASN A 92 -8.48 -11.04 -7.40
N ARG A 93 -7.19 -11.23 -7.69
CA ARG A 93 -6.51 -10.71 -8.89
C ARG A 93 -7.00 -11.31 -10.20
N SER A 94 -7.82 -12.37 -10.15
CA SER A 94 -8.49 -12.97 -11.31
C SER A 94 -9.90 -12.46 -11.51
N ASN A 95 -10.48 -11.75 -10.55
CA ASN A 95 -11.79 -11.13 -10.71
C ASN A 95 -11.66 -9.74 -11.34
N ASN A 96 -11.60 -9.72 -12.66
CA ASN A 96 -11.42 -8.51 -13.46
C ASN A 96 -12.74 -7.82 -13.86
N CYS A 97 -13.84 -8.12 -13.17
CA CYS A 97 -15.13 -7.48 -13.36
C CYS A 97 -15.05 -5.99 -12.97
N ILE A 98 -15.70 -5.09 -13.73
CA ILE A 98 -15.60 -3.63 -13.49
C ILE A 98 -16.05 -3.22 -12.08
N ASP A 99 -17.01 -3.91 -11.49
CA ASP A 99 -17.50 -3.60 -10.13
C ASP A 99 -16.46 -3.87 -9.06
N ASN A 100 -15.52 -4.77 -9.34
CA ASN A 100 -14.45 -5.17 -8.46
C ASN A 100 -13.20 -4.31 -8.61
N LEU A 101 -13.11 -3.48 -9.65
CA LEU A 101 -11.96 -2.65 -9.95
C LEU A 101 -12.19 -1.20 -9.56
N GLU A 102 -11.14 -0.54 -9.08
CA GLU A 102 -11.13 0.90 -8.82
C GLU A 102 -9.74 1.48 -9.06
N TRP A 103 -9.69 2.70 -9.61
CA TRP A 103 -8.43 3.45 -9.68
C TRP A 103 -8.05 3.96 -8.30
N CYS A 104 -6.77 3.93 -7.97
CA CYS A 104 -6.27 4.39 -6.70
C CYS A 104 -4.81 4.83 -6.77
N THR A 105 -4.37 5.57 -5.77
CA THR A 105 -2.96 5.85 -5.53
C THR A 105 -2.25 4.60 -4.97
N ASN A 106 -0.93 4.58 -5.06
CA ASN A 106 -0.13 3.52 -4.40
C ASN A 106 -0.35 3.51 -2.87
N TYR A 107 -0.54 4.70 -2.27
CA TYR A 107 -0.82 4.85 -0.85
C TYR A 107 -2.15 4.20 -0.47
N GLU A 108 -3.24 4.52 -1.17
CA GLU A 108 -4.58 3.98 -0.94
C GLU A 108 -4.61 2.46 -1.11
N ASN A 109 -3.99 1.93 -2.16
CA ASN A 109 -3.93 0.49 -2.42
C ASN A 109 -3.22 -0.28 -1.28
N ILE A 110 -2.11 0.27 -0.80
CA ILE A 110 -1.40 -0.29 0.36
C ILE A 110 -2.29 -0.21 1.61
N HIS A 111 -2.87 0.95 1.90
CA HIS A 111 -3.72 1.15 3.08
C HIS A 111 -5.00 0.31 3.03
N TYR A 112 -5.62 0.17 1.86
CA TYR A 112 -6.75 -0.73 1.67
C TYR A 112 -6.40 -2.18 2.08
N SER A 113 -5.28 -2.66 1.60
CA SER A 113 -4.79 -4.00 1.93
C SER A 113 -4.44 -4.17 3.41
N ILE A 114 -3.93 -3.10 4.07
CA ILE A 114 -3.63 -3.08 5.50
C ILE A 114 -4.90 -3.14 6.34
N ASN A 115 -5.85 -2.24 6.05
CA ASN A 115 -7.09 -2.12 6.80
C ASN A 115 -7.92 -3.41 6.75
N ASN A 116 -7.77 -4.17 5.66
CA ASN A 116 -8.40 -5.47 5.48
C ASN A 116 -7.52 -6.66 5.93
N GLY A 117 -6.41 -6.41 6.63
CA GLY A 117 -5.56 -7.45 7.22
C GLY A 117 -4.80 -8.32 6.22
N ARG A 118 -4.75 -7.92 4.94
CA ARG A 118 -4.15 -8.72 3.85
C ARG A 118 -2.67 -8.44 3.63
N ILE A 119 -2.23 -7.23 3.80
CA ILE A 119 -0.81 -6.99 3.92
C ILE A 119 -0.50 -7.16 5.39
N HIS A 120 0.19 -8.24 5.69
CA HIS A 120 1.03 -8.26 6.85
C HIS A 120 2.11 -7.20 6.60
N GLN A 121 1.84 -5.99 7.01
CA GLN A 121 2.60 -4.77 6.71
C GLN A 121 4.06 -4.86 7.13
N PHE A 122 4.38 -5.90 7.82
CA PHE A 122 5.74 -6.11 8.28
C PHE A 122 6.19 -7.52 7.91
N ARG A 123 7.17 -7.58 7.04
CA ARG A 123 8.04 -8.76 6.88
C ARG A 123 8.66 -9.23 8.20
N ASN A 124 8.15 -8.77 9.34
CA ASN A 124 8.67 -9.02 10.67
C ASN A 124 7.56 -9.27 11.70
N ARG A 125 6.39 -9.81 11.31
CA ARG A 125 5.58 -10.54 12.25
C ARG A 125 6.34 -11.80 12.61
N LYS A 126 6.60 -11.99 13.89
CA LYS A 126 6.95 -13.30 14.41
C LYS A 126 5.77 -14.24 14.11
N SER A 127 6.06 -15.51 13.92
CA SER A 127 5.05 -16.55 13.67
C SER A 127 3.94 -16.64 14.72
N ASP A 128 4.13 -15.98 15.87
CA ASP A 128 3.21 -15.91 17.01
C ASP A 128 2.17 -14.77 16.93
N GLY A 129 2.13 -14.02 15.82
CA GLY A 129 1.20 -12.91 15.64
C GLY A 129 1.53 -11.64 16.41
N THR A 130 2.63 -11.58 17.15
CA THR A 130 3.04 -10.38 17.89
C THR A 130 3.56 -9.28 16.95
N PHE A 131 3.29 -8.03 17.32
CA PHE A 131 3.74 -6.88 16.55
C PHE A 131 5.26 -6.71 16.62
N LYS A 132 5.83 -6.16 15.52
CA LYS A 132 7.24 -5.81 15.53
C LYS A 132 7.49 -4.74 16.60
N ILE A 133 8.49 -4.98 17.41
CA ILE A 133 9.03 -3.96 18.30
C ILE A 133 9.67 -2.88 17.42
N CYS A 134 9.09 -1.69 17.40
CA CYS A 134 9.68 -0.53 16.74
C CYS A 134 10.63 0.16 17.70
N LYS A 135 11.77 0.62 17.18
CA LYS A 135 12.71 1.40 17.97
C LYS A 135 12.29 2.87 17.98
N ALA A 136 12.05 3.42 19.18
CA ALA A 136 11.81 4.83 19.39
C ALA A 136 13.14 5.52 19.73
N TYR A 137 13.29 6.73 19.24
CA TYR A 137 14.46 7.57 19.44
C TYR A 137 14.02 8.88 20.07
N THR A 138 14.43 9.11 21.32
CA THR A 138 14.15 10.35 22.06
C THR A 138 15.34 11.27 21.91
N PHE A 139 15.07 12.46 21.38
CA PHE A 139 16.05 13.53 21.18
C PHE A 139 15.82 14.59 22.26
N THR A 140 16.81 14.81 23.12
CA THR A 140 16.76 15.83 24.17
C THR A 140 17.74 16.95 23.83
N ASN A 141 17.22 18.18 23.74
CA ASN A 141 18.06 19.36 23.55
C ASN A 141 18.79 19.67 24.87
N VAL A 142 20.11 19.63 24.85
CA VAL A 142 20.94 19.77 26.05
C VAL A 142 20.94 21.20 26.63
N TYR A 143 20.54 22.21 25.82
CA TYR A 143 20.56 23.60 26.26
C TYR A 143 19.24 24.02 26.97
N ASN A 144 18.11 23.43 26.60
CA ASN A 144 16.80 23.83 27.14
C ASN A 144 15.97 22.67 27.71
N GLY A 145 16.51 21.45 27.71
CA GLY A 145 15.87 20.26 28.24
C GLY A 145 14.65 19.76 27.45
N LYS A 146 14.21 20.48 26.41
CA LYS A 146 13.07 20.01 25.60
C LYS A 146 13.42 18.72 24.87
N HIS A 147 12.47 17.80 24.83
CA HIS A 147 12.65 16.52 24.16
C HIS A 147 11.46 16.20 23.25
N PHE A 148 11.70 15.36 22.28
CA PHE A 148 10.68 14.80 21.39
C PHE A 148 11.10 13.39 20.97
N THR A 149 10.13 12.54 20.68
CA THR A 149 10.36 11.13 20.34
C THR A 149 9.92 10.87 18.90
N ILE A 150 10.74 10.14 18.15
CA ILE A 150 10.45 9.71 16.78
C ILE A 150 10.52 8.20 16.73
N ILE A 151 9.48 7.55 16.20
CA ILE A 151 9.42 6.10 16.06
C ILE A 151 9.92 5.70 14.66
N GLY A 152 10.98 4.90 14.62
CA GLY A 152 11.55 4.36 13.41
C GLY A 152 12.58 5.25 12.73
N ILE A 153 13.71 4.64 12.36
CA ILE A 153 14.90 5.33 11.83
C ILE A 153 14.66 6.14 10.54
N ARG A 154 13.73 5.67 9.69
CA ARG A 154 13.38 6.39 8.46
C ARG A 154 12.68 7.72 8.74
N GLN A 155 11.86 7.78 9.80
CA GLN A 155 11.20 9.01 10.24
C GLN A 155 12.22 9.98 10.84
N VAL A 156 13.20 9.46 11.58
CA VAL A 156 14.34 10.27 12.05
C VAL A 156 15.07 10.92 10.86
N ALA A 157 15.41 10.15 9.84
CA ALA A 157 16.07 10.65 8.64
C ALA A 157 15.24 11.74 7.92
N LYS A 158 13.93 11.53 7.82
CA LYS A 158 12.98 12.50 7.23
C LYS A 158 12.92 13.80 8.03
N GLN A 159 12.77 13.71 9.36
CA GLN A 159 12.67 14.87 10.25
C GLN A 159 13.91 15.77 10.18
N PHE A 160 15.09 15.13 10.15
CA PHE A 160 16.38 15.84 10.10
C PHE A 160 16.88 16.10 8.66
N LYS A 161 16.09 15.79 7.63
CA LYS A 161 16.42 15.97 6.21
C LYS A 161 17.78 15.39 5.83
N CYS A 162 18.09 14.19 6.33
CA CYS A 162 19.37 13.54 6.09
C CYS A 162 19.17 12.07 5.63
N SER A 163 20.25 11.42 5.19
CA SER A 163 20.19 10.02 4.78
C SER A 163 20.07 9.08 5.99
N VAL A 164 19.41 7.93 5.81
CA VAL A 164 19.36 6.88 6.84
C VAL A 164 20.75 6.42 7.26
N LYS A 165 21.72 6.40 6.33
CA LYS A 165 23.11 6.06 6.61
C LYS A 165 23.75 7.06 7.62
N ASN A 166 23.47 8.35 7.45
CA ASN A 166 23.94 9.38 8.38
C ASN A 166 23.34 9.23 9.77
N VAL A 167 22.03 8.88 9.84
CA VAL A 167 21.38 8.60 11.13
C VAL A 167 22.07 7.42 11.83
N TYR A 168 22.31 6.31 11.12
CA TYR A 168 23.02 5.15 11.71
C TYR A 168 24.41 5.51 12.23
N ALA A 169 25.18 6.29 11.48
CA ALA A 169 26.53 6.72 11.90
C ALA A 169 26.49 7.52 13.21
N ILE A 170 25.50 8.40 13.37
CA ILE A 170 25.34 9.21 14.59
C ILE A 170 24.86 8.34 15.76
N LEU A 171 23.84 7.50 15.53
CA LEU A 171 23.32 6.61 16.57
C LEU A 171 24.37 5.64 17.07
N ALA A 172 25.23 5.09 16.19
CA ALA A 172 26.31 4.19 16.59
C ALA A 172 27.28 4.84 17.58
N LYS A 173 27.45 6.18 17.49
CA LYS A 173 28.39 6.90 18.33
C LYS A 173 27.78 7.49 19.62
N TYR A 174 26.52 7.93 19.54
CA TYR A 174 25.92 8.78 20.60
C TYR A 174 24.69 8.16 21.29
N GLN A 175 24.08 7.12 20.71
CA GLN A 175 22.86 6.54 21.26
C GLN A 175 23.10 5.90 22.63
N ASN A 176 22.27 6.28 23.62
CA ASN A 176 22.30 5.76 24.98
C ASN A 176 23.64 5.95 25.71
N THR A 177 24.48 6.87 25.28
CA THR A 177 25.77 7.15 25.91
C THR A 177 25.70 8.28 26.93
N GLY A 178 24.58 9.01 27.01
CA GLY A 178 24.45 10.25 27.76
C GLY A 178 25.15 11.45 27.13
N ALA A 179 26.02 11.23 26.13
CA ALA A 179 26.71 12.28 25.41
C ALA A 179 25.79 12.96 24.37
N TYR A 180 26.07 14.21 24.05
CA TYR A 180 25.35 14.93 23.00
C TYR A 180 26.16 15.02 21.72
N VAL A 181 25.46 15.21 20.61
CA VAL A 181 26.09 15.34 19.30
C VAL A 181 26.74 16.73 19.16
N VAL A 182 28.03 16.75 18.89
CA VAL A 182 28.80 18.00 18.83
C VAL A 182 28.66 18.68 17.46
N ASN A 183 28.52 17.94 16.38
CA ASN A 183 28.51 18.46 15.01
C ASN A 183 27.42 17.80 14.15
N GLY A 184 27.01 18.50 13.07
CA GLY A 184 26.08 18.00 12.07
C GLY A 184 24.61 18.19 12.40
N PHE A 185 23.73 17.40 11.76
CA PHE A 185 22.28 17.55 11.80
C PHE A 185 21.66 17.45 13.20
N PHE A 186 22.32 16.78 14.13
CA PHE A 186 21.85 16.51 15.49
C PHE A 186 22.60 17.32 16.55
N LYS A 187 23.33 18.36 16.15
CA LYS A 187 24.14 19.17 17.06
C LYS A 187 23.31 19.63 18.26
N GLY A 188 23.84 19.45 19.47
CA GLY A 188 23.20 19.85 20.73
C GLY A 188 22.06 18.92 21.18
N LEU A 189 21.89 17.75 20.54
CA LEU A 189 20.91 16.75 20.95
C LEU A 189 21.59 15.55 21.58
N ARG A 190 21.06 15.10 22.72
CA ARG A 190 21.31 13.77 23.26
C ARG A 190 20.28 12.81 22.65
N VAL A 191 20.70 11.61 22.34
CA VAL A 191 19.83 10.61 21.70
C VAL A 191 19.77 9.36 22.57
N ASP A 192 18.57 9.06 23.05
CA ASP A 192 18.26 7.83 23.74
C ASP A 192 17.33 6.98 22.87
N SER A 193 17.28 5.69 23.08
CA SER A 193 16.36 4.83 22.34
C SER A 193 15.86 3.67 23.17
N GLU A 194 14.64 3.29 22.90
CA GLU A 194 13.97 2.16 23.52
C GLU A 194 13.19 1.36 22.48
N TYR A 195 12.80 0.14 22.82
CA TYR A 195 11.94 -0.68 21.99
C TYR A 195 10.49 -0.58 22.49
N LEU A 196 9.61 -0.08 21.60
CA LEU A 196 8.19 0.03 21.89
C LEU A 196 7.40 -1.04 21.13
N LYS A 197 6.39 -1.61 21.78
CA LYS A 197 5.35 -2.39 21.10
C LYS A 197 4.38 -1.43 20.44
N VAL A 198 4.37 -1.39 19.12
CA VAL A 198 3.47 -0.53 18.35
C VAL A 198 2.24 -1.33 17.95
N GLN A 199 1.06 -0.94 18.42
CA GLN A 199 -0.20 -1.63 18.14
C GLN A 199 -0.83 -1.22 16.81
N ARG A 200 -0.55 -0.01 16.31
CA ARG A 200 -1.06 0.52 15.02
C ARG A 200 0.01 1.33 14.31
N LEU A 201 -0.11 1.44 13.00
CA LEU A 201 0.79 2.24 12.17
C LEU A 201 0.68 3.75 12.39
N ALA A 202 -0.48 4.23 12.81
CA ALA A 202 -0.66 5.62 13.21
C ALA A 202 0.32 6.04 14.30
N ASP A 203 0.77 5.07 15.12
CA ASP A 203 1.71 5.30 16.22
C ASP A 203 3.18 5.42 15.73
N CYS A 204 3.44 5.17 14.44
CA CYS A 204 4.77 5.33 13.81
C CYS A 204 4.98 6.73 13.20
N GLY A 205 4.46 7.76 13.84
CA GLY A 205 4.63 9.17 13.48
C GLY A 205 5.46 9.96 14.49
N VAL A 206 5.61 11.25 14.25
CA VAL A 206 6.12 12.18 15.26
C VAL A 206 5.05 12.29 16.34
N ALA A 207 5.31 11.77 17.53
CA ALA A 207 4.43 12.01 18.67
C ALA A 207 4.48 13.52 18.96
N SER A 208 3.36 14.22 18.75
CA SER A 208 3.18 15.59 19.20
C SER A 208 3.37 15.63 20.71
N SER A 209 3.99 16.69 21.22
CA SER A 209 4.48 16.93 22.58
C SER A 209 3.42 16.99 23.69
N GLU A 210 2.28 16.30 23.59
CA GLU A 210 1.18 16.33 24.57
C GLU A 210 0.71 14.95 25.05
N ALA A 211 1.54 13.93 25.02
CA ALA A 211 1.25 12.71 25.75
C ALA A 211 1.61 12.94 27.24
N LYS A 212 0.59 13.24 28.05
CA LYS A 212 0.69 13.29 29.52
C LYS A 212 1.26 11.96 30.02
N CYS A 213 2.39 12.05 30.69
CA CYS A 213 2.97 10.98 31.47
C CYS A 213 2.11 10.81 32.74
N GLU A 214 1.20 9.84 32.77
CA GLU A 214 0.63 9.36 34.02
C GLU A 214 1.65 8.44 34.68
N THR A 215 2.42 9.00 35.57
CA THR A 215 3.23 8.23 36.53
C THR A 215 2.27 7.61 37.54
N SER A 216 1.99 6.32 37.42
CA SER A 216 1.41 5.57 38.51
C SER A 216 2.47 5.38 39.60
N SER A 217 2.43 6.25 40.58
CA SER A 217 3.05 6.05 41.89
C SER A 217 2.23 5.02 42.62
N ASN A 218 2.74 3.82 42.76
CA ASN A 218 2.30 2.88 43.79
C ASN A 218 3.25 2.99 44.98
N GLY A 219 2.66 3.42 46.09
CA GLY A 219 3.25 3.35 47.43
C GLY A 219 3.29 1.92 47.98
#